data_02a8ee738790dcc2e332633247acfa21
#
_entry.id   02a8ee738790dcc2e332633247acfa21
#
_cell.length_a   1.000
_cell.length_b   1.000
_cell.length_c   1.000
_cell.angle_alpha   90.00
_cell.angle_beta   90.00
_cell.angle_gamma   90.00
#
_symmetry.space_group_name_H-M   'P 1'
#
loop_
_entity.id
_entity.type
_entity.pdbx_description
1 polymer ?
#
loop_
_entity_poly.entity_id
_entity_poly.type
_entity_poly.pdbx_seq_one_letter_code
_entity_poly.pdbx_strand_id
1 'polypeptide(L)'
;MEELNMDSKIIVTITVSYLYGFFEVFMNLRQRSKNKATTTNDKGSLWLLYGLITLGYAQSFSIGATKIGRMYPWNTFFAIGMALVVIGFIIRMYSILTLNQYFTYSVAKVEDHKIFSTGLYKFIRHPG
;
A
#
# COMPACT_ATOMS: atom_id res chain seq x y z
N MET A 1 14.56 -8.02 -26.35
CA MET A 1 13.81 -8.10 -25.08
C MET A 1 12.62 -9.01 -25.32
N GLU A 2 12.67 -10.21 -24.73
CA GLU A 2 11.58 -11.18 -24.81
C GLU A 2 10.30 -10.54 -24.28
N GLU A 3 9.26 -10.54 -25.10
CA GLU A 3 7.96 -10.04 -24.66
C GLU A 3 7.44 -10.94 -23.54
N LEU A 4 7.30 -10.40 -22.34
CA LEU A 4 6.68 -11.11 -21.23
C LEU A 4 5.29 -11.59 -21.67
N ASN A 5 5.08 -12.89 -21.68
CA ASN A 5 3.80 -13.51 -21.98
C ASN A 5 2.73 -13.02 -20.99
N MET A 6 1.47 -13.04 -21.40
CA MET A 6 0.31 -12.62 -20.56
C MET A 6 0.32 -13.32 -19.19
N ASP A 7 0.58 -14.62 -19.17
CA ASP A 7 0.61 -15.42 -17.96
C ASP A 7 1.73 -14.96 -17.01
N SER A 8 2.89 -14.63 -17.54
CA SER A 8 4.01 -14.10 -16.75
C SER A 8 3.67 -12.77 -16.09
N LYS A 9 2.96 -11.87 -16.78
CA LYS A 9 2.51 -10.59 -16.22
C LYS A 9 1.52 -10.77 -15.09
N ILE A 10 0.57 -11.69 -15.25
CA ILE A 10 -0.39 -12.03 -14.21
C ILE A 10 0.33 -12.57 -12.98
N ILE A 11 1.26 -13.51 -13.17
CA ILE A 11 2.05 -14.08 -12.07
C ILE A 11 2.84 -13.00 -11.36
N VAL A 12 3.53 -12.11 -12.09
CA VAL A 12 4.29 -11.00 -11.49
C VAL A 12 3.37 -10.08 -10.69
N THR A 13 2.21 -9.70 -11.24
CA THR A 13 1.25 -8.83 -10.56
C THR A 13 0.74 -9.46 -9.26
N ILE A 14 0.36 -10.74 -9.32
CA ILE A 14 -0.10 -11.50 -8.16
C ILE A 14 1.02 -11.58 -7.11
N THR A 15 2.23 -11.94 -7.51
CA THR A 15 3.38 -12.06 -6.59
C THR A 15 3.68 -10.74 -5.90
N VAL A 16 3.73 -9.63 -6.64
CA VAL A 16 3.97 -8.29 -6.08
C VAL A 16 2.85 -7.89 -5.12
N SER A 17 1.58 -8.17 -5.45
CA SER A 17 0.43 -7.89 -4.59
C SER A 17 0.50 -8.66 -3.27
N TYR A 18 0.86 -9.94 -3.30
CA TYR A 18 1.03 -10.76 -2.09
C TYR A 18 2.20 -10.28 -1.23
N LEU A 19 3.34 -9.94 -1.85
CA LEU A 19 4.50 -9.40 -1.12
C LEU A 19 4.15 -8.08 -0.44
N TYR A 20 3.43 -7.21 -1.14
CA TYR A 20 2.96 -5.94 -0.57
C TYR A 20 2.00 -6.18 0.61
N GLY A 21 1.01 -7.05 0.44
CA GLY A 21 0.06 -7.40 1.50
C GLY A 21 0.76 -8.02 2.72
N PHE A 22 1.72 -8.92 2.50
CA PHE A 22 2.52 -9.50 3.58
C PHE A 22 3.31 -8.43 4.33
N PHE A 23 3.95 -7.51 3.60
CA PHE A 23 4.68 -6.39 4.20
C PHE A 23 3.78 -5.52 5.07
N GLU A 24 2.58 -5.17 4.58
CA GLU A 24 1.61 -4.36 5.35
C GLU A 24 1.16 -5.06 6.64
N VAL A 25 0.84 -6.34 6.56
CA VAL A 25 0.47 -7.14 7.75
C VAL A 25 1.64 -7.22 8.73
N PHE A 26 2.84 -7.51 8.25
CA PHE A 26 4.04 -7.57 9.07
C PHE A 26 4.32 -6.24 9.79
N MET A 27 4.25 -5.13 9.05
CA MET A 27 4.48 -3.80 9.64
C MET A 27 3.36 -3.42 10.63
N ASN A 28 2.11 -3.78 10.34
CA ASN A 28 1.00 -3.57 11.27
C ASN A 28 1.24 -4.30 12.60
N LEU A 29 1.61 -5.57 12.55
CA LEU A 29 1.90 -6.37 13.75
C LEU A 29 3.09 -5.79 14.53
N ARG A 30 4.18 -5.41 13.83
CA ARG A 30 5.36 -4.81 14.43
C ARG A 30 5.05 -3.47 15.10
N GLN A 31 4.24 -2.63 14.46
CA GLN A 31 3.89 -1.32 15.00
C GLN A 31 2.91 -1.42 16.17
N ARG A 32 1.98 -2.37 16.14
CA ARG A 32 1.10 -2.64 17.29
C ARG A 32 1.89 -2.95 18.55
N SER A 33 2.99 -3.70 18.42
CA SER A 33 3.86 -4.04 19.56
C SER A 33 4.63 -2.83 20.12
N LYS A 34 4.88 -1.80 19.29
CA LYS A 34 5.67 -0.62 19.68
C LYS A 34 4.82 0.55 20.16
N ASN A 35 3.57 0.62 19.71
CA ASN A 35 2.70 1.76 20.01
C ASN A 35 2.14 1.64 21.43
N LYS A 36 2.50 2.61 22.27
CA LYS A 36 1.80 2.91 23.53
C LYS A 36 0.50 3.69 23.24
N ALA A 37 -0.35 3.16 22.39
CA ALA A 37 -1.64 3.77 22.10
C ALA A 37 -2.57 3.55 23.30
N THR A 38 -2.92 4.61 24.00
CA THR A 38 -3.75 4.57 25.19
C THR A 38 -5.23 4.27 24.91
N THR A 39 -5.70 4.59 23.71
CA THR A 39 -7.08 4.29 23.28
C THR A 39 -7.18 4.20 21.77
N THR A 40 -7.68 3.10 21.25
CA THR A 40 -8.10 2.99 19.84
C THR A 40 -9.54 3.48 19.73
N ASN A 41 -9.75 4.58 19.02
CA ASN A 41 -11.09 5.12 18.77
C ASN A 41 -11.62 4.69 17.39
N ASP A 42 -11.18 3.51 16.94
CA ASP A 42 -11.54 2.94 15.65
C ASP A 42 -12.88 2.19 15.76
N LYS A 43 -13.95 2.84 15.32
CA LYS A 43 -15.31 2.30 15.27
C LYS A 43 -15.55 1.35 14.08
N GLY A 44 -14.54 0.58 13.67
CA GLY A 44 -14.64 -0.35 12.56
C GLY A 44 -14.21 0.23 11.20
N SER A 45 -13.64 1.43 11.17
CA SER A 45 -13.18 2.08 9.92
C SER A 45 -12.10 1.26 9.20
N LEU A 46 -11.25 0.56 9.94
CA LEU A 46 -10.25 -0.34 9.38
C LEU A 46 -10.88 -1.50 8.60
N TRP A 47 -11.92 -2.13 9.14
CA TRP A 47 -12.62 -3.21 8.47
C TRP A 47 -13.29 -2.75 7.18
N LEU A 48 -13.91 -1.57 7.23
CA LEU A 48 -14.50 -0.94 6.05
C LEU A 48 -13.43 -0.64 5.00
N LEU A 49 -12.29 -0.09 5.40
CA LEU A 49 -11.17 0.20 4.51
C LEU A 49 -10.63 -1.08 3.85
N TYR A 50 -10.36 -2.14 4.63
CA TYR A 50 -9.91 -3.42 4.09
C TYR A 50 -10.96 -4.05 3.16
N GLY A 51 -12.24 -3.94 3.49
CA GLY A 51 -13.34 -4.40 2.64
C GLY A 51 -13.35 -3.67 1.29
N LEU A 52 -13.23 -2.35 1.28
CA LEU A 52 -13.18 -1.55 0.05
C LEU A 52 -11.94 -1.87 -0.79
N ILE A 53 -10.78 -2.02 -0.16
CA ILE A 53 -9.53 -2.41 -0.84
C ILE A 53 -9.69 -3.78 -1.49
N THR A 54 -10.20 -4.76 -0.76
CA THR A 54 -10.43 -6.12 -1.27
C THR A 54 -11.40 -6.12 -2.44
N LEU A 55 -12.48 -5.36 -2.34
CA LEU A 55 -13.45 -5.20 -3.42
C LEU A 55 -12.81 -4.58 -4.67
N GLY A 56 -12.00 -3.53 -4.49
CA GLY A 56 -11.25 -2.88 -5.56
C GLY A 56 -10.29 -3.84 -6.27
N TYR A 57 -9.57 -4.66 -5.52
CA TYR A 57 -8.73 -5.71 -6.10
C TYR A 57 -9.52 -6.75 -6.88
N ALA A 58 -10.62 -7.26 -6.32
CA ALA A 58 -11.48 -8.23 -6.99
C ALA A 58 -12.04 -7.69 -8.32
N GLN A 59 -12.51 -6.44 -8.33
CA GLN A 59 -12.97 -5.78 -9.55
C GLN A 59 -11.84 -5.59 -10.57
N SER A 60 -10.66 -5.16 -10.13
CA SER A 60 -9.50 -4.94 -11.01
C SER A 60 -9.08 -6.24 -11.70
N PHE A 61 -9.02 -7.35 -10.96
CA PHE A 61 -8.70 -8.66 -11.54
C PHE A 61 -9.80 -9.14 -12.49
N SER A 62 -11.07 -8.95 -12.15
CA SER A 62 -12.21 -9.32 -13.01
C SER A 62 -12.19 -8.55 -14.33
N ILE A 63 -11.95 -7.25 -14.31
CA ILE A 63 -11.84 -6.42 -15.51
C ILE A 63 -10.59 -6.78 -16.31
N GLY A 64 -9.45 -6.99 -15.64
CA GLY A 64 -8.19 -7.37 -16.28
C GLY A 64 -8.23 -8.73 -16.99
N ALA A 65 -9.08 -9.65 -16.52
CA ALA A 65 -9.31 -10.94 -17.18
C ALA A 65 -10.10 -10.80 -18.49
N THR A 66 -10.83 -9.69 -18.68
CA THR A 66 -11.59 -9.42 -19.89
C THR A 66 -10.74 -8.64 -20.91
N LYS A 67 -11.21 -8.57 -22.16
CA LYS A 67 -10.61 -7.70 -23.19
C LYS A 67 -10.99 -6.22 -23.00
N ILE A 68 -11.94 -5.94 -22.12
CA ILE A 68 -12.45 -4.60 -21.84
C ILE A 68 -11.41 -3.88 -20.97
N GLY A 69 -11.00 -2.68 -21.38
CA GLY A 69 -10.04 -1.87 -20.63
C GLY A 69 -8.57 -2.18 -20.90
N ARG A 70 -8.25 -3.05 -21.85
CA ARG A 70 -6.84 -3.25 -22.27
C ARG A 70 -6.32 -2.01 -23.00
N MET A 71 -5.31 -1.39 -22.43
CA MET A 71 -4.60 -0.26 -23.03
C MET A 71 -3.47 -0.77 -23.92
N TYR A 72 -3.35 -0.24 -25.12
CA TYR A 72 -2.28 -0.58 -26.06
C TYR A 72 -1.30 0.60 -26.18
N PRO A 73 0.02 0.37 -26.24
CA PRO A 73 0.74 -0.93 -26.18
C PRO A 73 0.78 -1.51 -24.75
N TRP A 74 0.32 -2.74 -24.61
CA TRP A 74 0.15 -3.41 -23.31
C TRP A 74 1.41 -3.48 -22.46
N ASN A 75 2.56 -3.77 -23.07
CA ASN A 75 3.83 -3.90 -22.37
C ASN A 75 4.27 -2.58 -21.73
N THR A 76 4.09 -1.47 -22.43
CA THR A 76 4.44 -0.13 -21.93
C THR A 76 3.58 0.26 -20.75
N PHE A 77 2.26 0.09 -20.83
CA PHE A 77 1.35 0.41 -19.74
C PHE A 77 1.57 -0.49 -18.52
N PHE A 78 1.88 -1.79 -18.74
CA PHE A 78 2.24 -2.69 -17.65
C PHE A 78 3.52 -2.25 -16.96
N ALA A 79 4.57 -1.88 -17.71
CA ALA A 79 5.82 -1.41 -17.13
C ALA A 79 5.65 -0.11 -16.33
N ILE A 80 4.88 0.85 -16.86
CA ILE A 80 4.56 2.10 -16.15
C ILE A 80 3.79 1.80 -14.86
N GLY A 81 2.75 0.98 -14.93
CA GLY A 81 1.97 0.58 -13.76
C GLY A 81 2.82 -0.09 -12.69
N MET A 82 3.69 -1.01 -13.09
CA MET A 82 4.60 -1.70 -12.16
C MET A 82 5.62 -0.73 -11.55
N ALA A 83 6.15 0.21 -12.31
CA ALA A 83 7.04 1.25 -11.80
C ALA A 83 6.34 2.13 -10.75
N LEU A 84 5.10 2.53 -11.00
CA LEU A 84 4.31 3.31 -10.03
C LEU A 84 4.04 2.53 -8.74
N VAL A 85 3.77 1.22 -8.83
CA VAL A 85 3.58 0.35 -7.64
C VAL A 85 4.87 0.30 -6.81
N VAL A 86 6.02 0.13 -7.44
CA VAL A 86 7.32 0.09 -6.76
C VAL A 86 7.64 1.43 -6.10
N ILE A 87 7.43 2.54 -6.81
CA ILE A 87 7.63 3.89 -6.26
C ILE A 87 6.71 4.13 -5.05
N GLY A 88 5.43 3.81 -5.18
CA GLY A 88 4.46 3.92 -4.09
C GLY A 88 4.86 3.08 -2.87
N PHE A 89 5.34 1.86 -3.10
CA PHE A 89 5.85 0.99 -2.04
C PHE A 89 7.06 1.59 -1.31
N ILE A 90 8.02 2.15 -2.05
CA ILE A 90 9.21 2.79 -1.47
C ILE A 90 8.81 4.01 -0.63
N ILE A 91 7.94 4.88 -1.15
CA ILE A 91 7.44 6.06 -0.42
C ILE A 91 6.75 5.62 0.86
N ARG A 92 5.88 4.62 0.79
CA ARG A 92 5.16 4.11 1.94
C ARG A 92 6.09 3.50 2.99
N MET A 93 7.04 2.67 2.56
CA MET A 93 8.03 2.09 3.46
C MET A 93 8.85 3.19 4.16
N TYR A 94 9.32 4.19 3.41
CA TYR A 94 10.04 5.33 3.97
C TYR A 94 9.18 6.09 5.00
N SER A 95 7.90 6.33 4.70
CA SER A 95 6.98 7.03 5.60
C SER A 95 6.78 6.28 6.91
N ILE A 96 6.56 4.97 6.85
CA ILE A 96 6.38 4.12 8.03
C ILE A 96 7.65 4.10 8.89
N LEU A 97 8.81 3.95 8.27
CA LEU A 97 10.08 3.92 8.98
C LEU A 97 10.44 5.27 9.61
N THR A 98 10.12 6.39 8.95
CA THR A 98 10.36 7.73 9.46
C THR A 98 9.47 8.05 10.66
N LEU A 99 8.19 7.71 10.60
CA LEU A 99 7.26 7.91 11.72
C LEU A 99 7.50 6.92 12.86
N ASN A 100 8.02 5.73 12.56
CA ASN A 100 8.34 4.70 13.54
C ASN A 100 7.21 4.49 14.56
N GLN A 101 7.45 4.78 15.85
CA GLN A 101 6.48 4.61 16.94
C GLN A 101 5.24 5.53 16.85
N TYR A 102 5.29 6.58 16.06
CA TYR A 102 4.17 7.50 15.86
C TYR A 102 3.26 7.12 14.68
N PHE A 103 3.67 6.14 13.88
CA PHE A 103 2.83 5.61 12.83
C PHE A 103 1.75 4.69 13.42
N THR A 104 0.49 4.98 13.13
CA THR A 104 -0.65 4.14 13.55
C THR A 104 -1.50 3.76 12.35
N TYR A 105 -1.88 2.49 12.27
CA TYR A 105 -2.82 1.98 11.25
C TYR A 105 -4.29 2.28 11.60
N SER A 106 -4.57 2.60 12.87
CA SER A 106 -5.89 2.96 13.36
C SER A 106 -5.92 4.39 13.89
N VAL A 107 -7.10 4.96 13.97
CA VAL A 107 -7.30 6.27 14.63
C VAL A 107 -7.04 6.09 16.13
N ALA A 108 -5.83 6.46 16.56
CA ALA A 108 -5.40 6.35 17.94
C ALA A 108 -4.78 7.67 18.42
N LYS A 109 -5.01 8.01 19.70
CA LYS A 109 -4.25 9.09 20.36
C LYS A 109 -2.92 8.50 20.83
N VAL A 110 -1.83 9.08 20.37
CA VAL A 110 -0.47 8.76 20.84
C VAL A 110 -0.08 9.82 21.86
N GLU A 111 0.40 9.40 23.01
CA GLU A 111 1.00 10.30 24.01
C GLU A 111 2.28 10.90 23.40
N ASP A 112 2.56 12.18 23.68
CA ASP A 112 3.69 12.93 23.14
C ASP A 112 3.68 13.13 21.61
N HIS A 113 2.62 13.72 21.10
CA HIS A 113 2.46 14.02 19.69
C HIS A 113 3.56 14.99 19.21
N LYS A 114 4.52 14.51 18.40
CA LYS A 114 5.56 15.33 17.77
C LYS A 114 5.19 15.61 16.32
N ILE A 115 5.32 16.86 15.92
CA ILE A 115 5.14 17.25 14.51
C ILE A 115 6.42 16.89 13.76
N PHE A 116 6.30 15.98 12.78
CA PHE A 116 7.41 15.62 11.90
C PHE A 116 7.49 16.61 10.74
N SER A 117 8.64 17.30 10.63
CA SER A 117 8.93 18.25 9.55
C SER A 117 10.22 17.91 8.80
N THR A 118 10.67 16.64 8.87
CA THR A 118 11.91 16.16 8.24
C THR A 118 11.63 15.23 7.07
N GLY A 119 12.55 15.16 6.10
CA GLY A 119 12.43 14.30 4.94
C GLY A 119 11.22 14.63 4.07
N LEU A 120 10.44 13.63 3.65
CA LEU A 120 9.23 13.82 2.83
C LEU A 120 8.16 14.66 3.55
N TYR A 121 8.10 14.62 4.89
CA TYR A 121 7.14 15.39 5.68
C TYR A 121 7.36 16.91 5.67
N LYS A 122 8.51 17.35 5.14
CA LYS A 122 8.78 18.78 4.88
C LYS A 122 7.94 19.32 3.72
N PHE A 123 7.66 18.47 2.72
CA PHE A 123 6.97 18.84 1.49
C PHE A 123 5.53 18.34 1.43
N ILE A 124 5.26 17.19 2.00
CA ILE A 124 3.96 16.52 1.95
C ILE A 124 3.54 16.15 3.38
N ARG A 125 2.39 16.66 3.82
CA ARG A 125 1.88 16.38 5.18
C ARG A 125 1.48 14.91 5.40
N HIS A 126 1.04 14.23 4.33
CA HIS A 126 0.56 12.85 4.37
C HIS A 126 1.15 12.07 3.18
N PRO A 127 2.42 11.62 3.24
CA PRO A 127 3.07 10.94 2.13
C PRO A 127 2.72 9.45 2.02
N GLY A 128 1.92 8.87 2.93
CA GLY A 128 1.58 7.47 2.95
C GLY A 128 0.15 7.15 3.29
#